data_0048d1a7c0389fd6944c7aedcfc555dc
#
_entry.id   0048d1a7c0389fd6944c7aedcfc555dc
#
_cell.length_a   1.000
_cell.length_b   1.000
_cell.length_c   1.000
_cell.angle_alpha   90.00
_cell.angle_beta   90.00
_cell.angle_gamma   90.00
#
_symmetry.space_group_name_H-M   'P 1'
#
loop_
_entity.id
_entity.type
_entity.pdbx_description
1 polymer ?
#
loop_
_entity_poly.entity_id
_entity_poly.type
_entity_poly.pdbx_seq_one_letter_code
_entity_poly.pdbx_strand_id
1 'polypeptide(L)'
;NDGKSALYSQTDLELYRTGASPYTHPNVDWQDLLLRNSAPIQQYNLNFSGGGKVARYFVDLNVYNQDGFLKQDNSLNSYNTRENVKKYSLRTNTDIAITDHTQFKVNVFGQMYRETTPGKAIMGSIYRDMYTVPNNAYPVFNPNGTLGATPLYQSNNLYGQAVMSGYYLYPKTDFNIDATLEHYFQGALKGLYASATYSYNSSYREALNRSKGFETWSYWKDPTDPNAMEEYLQMASASSQSNATSYNRLNRMQYLEMAVGYDFNVKKNNFRTKILYAYNDFTASVKNIPLRKNSVGFRAEYDYDKRYLAEFAIAGMNLNTLKPGDQWGIFPSVGAGWNMHKESWFDVAVIDAMKLRASFGINGNDGTGAYYRSSSATLSDYYYTYLKYYKTGDNIYWG
;
A
#
# COMPACT_ATOMS: atom_id res chain seq x y z
N ASN A 1 -48.14 -17.33 0.20
CA ASN A 1 -48.80 -16.92 -1.06
C ASN A 1 -49.48 -15.57 -0.84
N ASP A 2 -48.76 -14.50 -1.13
CA ASP A 2 -49.20 -13.10 -0.96
C ASP A 2 -50.12 -12.61 -2.08
N GLY A 3 -50.92 -13.55 -2.70
CA GLY A 3 -51.84 -13.22 -3.79
C GLY A 3 -51.16 -12.77 -5.13
N LYS A 4 -49.83 -12.89 -5.23
CA LYS A 4 -49.12 -12.66 -6.49
C LYS A 4 -49.06 -13.94 -7.32
N SER A 5 -49.19 -13.80 -8.65
CA SER A 5 -48.97 -14.90 -9.58
C SER A 5 -47.52 -15.42 -9.46
N ALA A 6 -47.30 -16.70 -9.63
CA ALA A 6 -45.98 -17.31 -9.60
C ALA A 6 -45.12 -16.67 -10.71
N LEU A 7 -43.87 -16.38 -10.41
CA LEU A 7 -42.88 -15.79 -11.36
C LEU A 7 -42.56 -16.76 -12.51
N TYR A 8 -42.60 -18.07 -12.24
CA TYR A 8 -42.34 -19.13 -13.19
C TYR A 8 -43.53 -20.00 -13.37
N SER A 9 -43.85 -20.40 -14.61
CA SER A 9 -44.87 -21.38 -14.95
C SER A 9 -44.40 -22.79 -14.55
N GLN A 10 -45.32 -23.75 -14.53
CA GLN A 10 -44.96 -25.18 -14.29
C GLN A 10 -44.03 -25.71 -15.41
N THR A 11 -44.22 -25.23 -16.62
CA THR A 11 -43.34 -25.55 -17.77
C THR A 11 -41.93 -25.03 -17.55
N ASP A 12 -41.78 -23.77 -17.10
CA ASP A 12 -40.46 -23.18 -16.81
C ASP A 12 -39.74 -23.99 -15.73
N LEU A 13 -40.46 -24.34 -14.64
CA LEU A 13 -39.88 -25.11 -13.55
C LEU A 13 -39.42 -26.51 -14.01
N GLU A 14 -40.14 -27.14 -14.92
CA GLU A 14 -39.76 -28.43 -15.47
C GLU A 14 -38.55 -28.31 -16.41
N LEU A 15 -38.49 -27.25 -17.22
CA LEU A 15 -37.34 -26.98 -18.10
C LEU A 15 -36.07 -26.71 -17.31
N TYR A 16 -36.14 -25.95 -16.21
CA TYR A 16 -35.01 -25.76 -15.30
C TYR A 16 -34.62 -27.08 -14.59
N ARG A 17 -35.58 -27.85 -14.14
CA ARG A 17 -35.34 -29.11 -13.43
C ARG A 17 -34.66 -30.17 -14.32
N THR A 18 -35.10 -30.29 -15.55
CA THR A 18 -34.60 -31.28 -16.50
C THR A 18 -33.36 -30.82 -17.28
N GLY A 19 -33.12 -29.52 -17.35
CA GLY A 19 -32.06 -28.93 -18.22
C GLY A 19 -32.37 -29.11 -19.72
N ALA A 20 -33.60 -29.36 -20.10
CA ALA A 20 -34.00 -29.68 -21.49
C ALA A 20 -33.83 -28.47 -22.43
N SER A 21 -33.77 -27.27 -21.90
CA SER A 21 -33.57 -26.02 -22.70
C SER A 21 -32.51 -25.11 -22.10
N PRO A 22 -31.22 -25.47 -22.17
CA PRO A 22 -30.13 -24.80 -21.45
C PRO A 22 -29.86 -23.37 -21.94
N TYR A 23 -30.34 -22.99 -23.09
CA TYR A 23 -30.13 -21.66 -23.65
C TYR A 23 -31.26 -20.67 -23.29
N THR A 24 -32.50 -21.13 -23.16
CA THR A 24 -33.63 -20.29 -22.73
C THR A 24 -33.92 -20.42 -21.23
N HIS A 25 -33.56 -21.57 -20.61
CA HIS A 25 -33.69 -21.85 -19.20
C HIS A 25 -32.33 -22.30 -18.62
N PRO A 26 -31.33 -21.41 -18.62
CA PRO A 26 -29.98 -21.73 -18.17
C PRO A 26 -29.93 -21.99 -16.66
N ASN A 27 -28.98 -22.84 -16.26
CA ASN A 27 -28.62 -23.04 -14.85
C ASN A 27 -27.08 -23.10 -14.76
N VAL A 28 -26.47 -21.94 -14.62
CA VAL A 28 -25.02 -21.78 -14.66
C VAL A 28 -24.47 -21.67 -13.24
N ASP A 29 -23.56 -22.56 -12.86
CA ASP A 29 -22.76 -22.38 -11.67
C ASP A 29 -21.57 -21.48 -11.99
N TRP A 30 -21.72 -20.18 -11.64
CA TRP A 30 -20.71 -19.16 -11.92
C TRP A 30 -19.40 -19.41 -11.20
N GLN A 31 -19.44 -20.01 -10.00
CA GLN A 31 -18.23 -20.29 -9.22
C GLN A 31 -17.45 -21.45 -9.84
N ASP A 32 -18.11 -22.54 -10.13
CA ASP A 32 -17.47 -23.70 -10.79
C ASP A 32 -16.95 -23.32 -12.19
N LEU A 33 -17.69 -22.51 -12.93
CA LEU A 33 -17.28 -22.04 -14.25
C LEU A 33 -16.01 -21.19 -14.20
N LEU A 34 -15.93 -20.24 -13.28
CA LEU A 34 -14.92 -19.18 -13.30
C LEU A 34 -13.74 -19.43 -12.36
N LEU A 35 -13.92 -20.23 -11.30
CA LEU A 35 -12.88 -20.41 -10.29
C LEU A 35 -12.13 -21.73 -10.44
N ARG A 36 -10.84 -21.69 -10.20
CA ARG A 36 -9.98 -22.85 -10.00
C ARG A 36 -10.08 -23.31 -8.55
N ASN A 37 -9.89 -24.60 -8.32
CA ASN A 37 -9.87 -25.18 -6.99
C ASN A 37 -8.65 -24.75 -6.15
N SER A 38 -7.58 -24.29 -6.81
CA SER A 38 -6.36 -23.81 -6.14
C SER A 38 -5.64 -22.73 -6.93
N ALA A 39 -5.01 -21.82 -6.23
CA ALA A 39 -4.15 -20.79 -6.79
C ALA A 39 -2.73 -20.96 -6.23
N PRO A 40 -1.74 -21.33 -7.05
CA PRO A 40 -0.39 -21.58 -6.58
C PRO A 40 0.29 -20.29 -6.13
N ILE A 41 1.05 -20.40 -5.04
CA ILE A 41 1.97 -19.38 -4.55
C ILE A 41 3.36 -20.00 -4.59
N GLN A 42 4.32 -19.28 -5.19
CA GLN A 42 5.73 -19.65 -5.22
C GLN A 42 6.54 -18.53 -4.59
N GLN A 43 7.33 -18.87 -3.60
CA GLN A 43 8.21 -17.92 -2.94
C GLN A 43 9.60 -18.54 -2.81
N TYR A 44 10.60 -17.79 -3.29
CA TYR A 44 12.00 -18.13 -3.18
C TYR A 44 12.71 -17.01 -2.44
N ASN A 45 13.40 -17.36 -1.38
CA ASN A 45 14.21 -16.44 -0.60
C ASN A 45 15.64 -16.99 -0.53
N LEU A 46 16.60 -16.14 -0.86
CA LEU A 46 18.00 -16.48 -0.80
C LEU A 46 18.73 -15.37 -0.08
N ASN A 47 19.39 -15.70 1.01
CA ASN A 47 20.12 -14.72 1.78
C ASN A 47 21.58 -15.15 2.01
N PHE A 48 22.45 -14.16 2.06
CA PHE A 48 23.85 -14.29 2.33
C PHE A 48 24.25 -13.30 3.40
N SER A 49 25.04 -13.74 4.36
CA SER A 49 25.63 -12.85 5.34
C SER A 49 27.06 -13.24 5.60
N GLY A 50 27.88 -12.28 5.87
CA GLY A 50 29.28 -12.52 6.14
C GLY A 50 29.97 -11.25 6.63
N GLY A 51 31.26 -11.38 6.88
CA GLY A 51 32.07 -10.23 7.21
C GLY A 51 33.19 -10.55 8.19
N GLY A 52 33.92 -9.52 8.52
CA GLY A 52 35.06 -9.53 9.44
C GLY A 52 35.09 -8.27 10.30
N LYS A 53 36.29 -7.88 10.73
CA LYS A 53 36.49 -6.70 11.58
C LYS A 53 36.22 -5.38 10.84
N VAL A 54 36.50 -5.34 9.52
CA VAL A 54 36.38 -4.12 8.70
C VAL A 54 34.99 -3.96 8.09
N ALA A 55 34.40 -5.06 7.63
CA ALA A 55 33.11 -4.99 6.96
C ALA A 55 32.24 -6.18 7.34
N ARG A 56 30.94 -5.94 7.47
CA ARG A 56 29.90 -6.95 7.63
C ARG A 56 28.80 -6.65 6.63
N TYR A 57 28.22 -7.68 6.05
CA TYR A 57 27.15 -7.52 5.09
C TYR A 57 26.08 -8.59 5.26
N PHE A 58 24.87 -8.18 4.86
CA PHE A 58 23.72 -9.04 4.67
C PHE A 58 23.08 -8.71 3.32
N VAL A 59 22.79 -9.72 2.52
CA VAL A 59 22.10 -9.58 1.24
C VAL A 59 20.92 -10.55 1.23
N ASP A 60 19.76 -10.08 0.87
CA ASP A 60 18.52 -10.86 0.74
C ASP A 60 17.91 -10.65 -0.65
N LEU A 61 17.64 -11.75 -1.33
CA LEU A 61 16.96 -11.82 -2.62
C LEU A 61 15.64 -12.54 -2.41
N ASN A 62 14.53 -11.93 -2.80
CA ASN A 62 13.21 -12.54 -2.71
C ASN A 62 12.49 -12.48 -4.06
N VAL A 63 11.96 -13.64 -4.48
CA VAL A 63 11.09 -13.78 -5.65
C VAL A 63 9.78 -14.35 -5.18
N TYR A 64 8.70 -13.64 -5.49
CA TYR A 64 7.34 -14.04 -5.15
C TYR A 64 6.48 -14.04 -6.41
N ASN A 65 5.74 -15.12 -6.63
CA ASN A 65 4.75 -15.24 -7.68
C ASN A 65 3.47 -15.87 -7.12
N GLN A 66 2.36 -15.19 -7.27
CA GLN A 66 1.04 -15.65 -6.84
C GLN A 66 0.05 -15.54 -8.00
N ASP A 67 -0.57 -16.64 -8.32
CA ASP A 67 -1.70 -16.67 -9.26
C ASP A 67 -3.02 -16.41 -8.52
N GLY A 68 -3.98 -15.82 -9.23
CA GLY A 68 -5.36 -15.68 -8.76
C GLY A 68 -6.20 -16.94 -8.97
N PHE A 69 -7.42 -16.93 -8.49
CA PHE A 69 -8.37 -18.05 -8.61
C PHE A 69 -9.15 -18.07 -9.93
N LEU A 70 -9.22 -16.97 -10.69
CA LEU A 70 -9.97 -16.96 -11.95
C LEU A 70 -9.34 -17.91 -12.97
N LYS A 71 -10.18 -18.68 -13.65
CA LYS A 71 -9.78 -19.49 -14.81
C LYS A 71 -9.43 -18.56 -15.98
N GLN A 72 -8.57 -19.05 -16.84
CA GLN A 72 -8.16 -18.38 -18.07
C GLN A 72 -8.55 -19.25 -19.26
N ASP A 73 -8.93 -18.61 -20.36
CA ASP A 73 -9.12 -19.27 -21.64
C ASP A 73 -8.11 -18.73 -22.66
N ASN A 74 -7.10 -19.54 -22.97
CA ASN A 74 -6.06 -19.19 -23.93
C ASN A 74 -6.53 -19.30 -25.38
N SER A 75 -7.68 -19.91 -25.65
CA SER A 75 -8.24 -20.02 -26.99
C SER A 75 -8.83 -18.68 -27.47
N LEU A 76 -9.28 -17.84 -26.53
CA LEU A 76 -9.93 -16.56 -26.82
C LEU A 76 -9.00 -15.35 -26.79
N ASN A 77 -7.84 -15.47 -26.14
CA ASN A 77 -6.89 -14.35 -26.01
C ASN A 77 -5.44 -14.81 -26.16
N SER A 78 -4.64 -14.01 -26.85
CA SER A 78 -3.19 -14.18 -26.94
C SER A 78 -2.45 -13.69 -25.68
N TYR A 79 -3.16 -13.15 -24.69
CA TYR A 79 -2.61 -12.62 -23.44
C TYR A 79 -3.36 -13.18 -22.24
N ASN A 80 -2.69 -13.13 -21.07
CA ASN A 80 -3.25 -13.61 -19.82
C ASN A 80 -4.10 -12.53 -19.17
N THR A 81 -5.38 -12.83 -18.93
CA THR A 81 -6.33 -11.96 -18.21
C THR A 81 -6.44 -12.31 -16.73
N ARG A 82 -5.89 -13.46 -16.31
CA ARG A 82 -5.96 -13.93 -14.93
C ARG A 82 -5.18 -13.01 -13.99
N GLU A 83 -5.68 -12.89 -12.79
CA GLU A 83 -4.95 -12.27 -11.69
C GLU A 83 -3.59 -12.93 -11.49
N ASN A 84 -2.57 -12.13 -11.42
CA ASN A 84 -1.24 -12.59 -11.09
C ASN A 84 -0.45 -11.49 -10.40
N VAL A 85 0.24 -11.81 -9.32
CA VAL A 85 1.15 -10.92 -8.62
C VAL A 85 2.56 -11.47 -8.72
N LYS A 86 3.50 -10.66 -9.24
CA LYS A 86 4.93 -10.95 -9.25
C LYS A 86 5.67 -9.88 -8.47
N LYS A 87 6.57 -10.31 -7.60
CA LYS A 87 7.41 -9.41 -6.82
C LYS A 87 8.86 -9.92 -6.81
N TYR A 88 9.78 -9.02 -7.08
CA TYR A 88 11.21 -9.24 -6.98
C TYR A 88 11.78 -8.19 -6.05
N SER A 89 12.51 -8.58 -5.03
CA SER A 89 13.14 -7.64 -4.12
C SER A 89 14.58 -8.03 -3.81
N LEU A 90 15.40 -7.00 -3.68
CA LEU A 90 16.77 -7.08 -3.21
C LEU A 90 16.90 -6.16 -1.99
N ARG A 91 17.49 -6.69 -0.92
CA ARG A 91 17.91 -5.90 0.24
C ARG A 91 19.38 -6.16 0.52
N THR A 92 20.12 -5.11 0.79
CA THR A 92 21.49 -5.22 1.28
C THR A 92 21.66 -4.32 2.49
N ASN A 93 22.33 -4.81 3.52
CA ASN A 93 22.79 -4.03 4.67
C ASN A 93 24.30 -4.24 4.78
N THR A 94 25.03 -3.16 4.83
CA THR A 94 26.50 -3.21 4.89
C THR A 94 26.99 -2.25 5.95
N ASP A 95 27.74 -2.74 6.91
CA ASP A 95 28.43 -1.97 7.94
C ASP A 95 29.93 -2.03 7.67
N ILE A 96 30.58 -0.88 7.60
CA ILE A 96 32.00 -0.70 7.31
C ILE A 96 32.64 0.05 8.47
N ALA A 97 33.57 -0.53 9.18
CA ALA A 97 34.45 0.13 10.11
C ALA A 97 35.57 0.82 9.36
N ILE A 98 35.43 2.13 9.09
CA ILE A 98 36.47 2.93 8.41
C ILE A 98 37.69 3.03 9.32
N THR A 99 37.44 3.23 10.60
CA THR A 99 38.42 3.17 11.68
C THR A 99 37.78 2.49 12.91
N ASP A 100 38.53 2.25 13.97
CA ASP A 100 37.98 1.72 15.24
C ASP A 100 36.92 2.62 15.87
N HIS A 101 36.83 3.87 15.41
CA HIS A 101 35.94 4.90 15.95
C HIS A 101 35.00 5.51 14.90
N THR A 102 35.11 5.09 13.65
CA THR A 102 34.30 5.61 12.54
C THR A 102 33.62 4.46 11.82
N GLN A 103 32.30 4.50 11.77
CA GLN A 103 31.48 3.49 11.11
C GLN A 103 30.68 4.13 9.95
N PHE A 104 30.63 3.45 8.83
CA PHE A 104 29.77 3.80 7.72
C PHE A 104 28.79 2.64 7.46
N LYS A 105 27.51 2.94 7.48
CA LYS A 105 26.44 1.96 7.29
C LYS A 105 25.66 2.31 6.04
N VAL A 106 25.42 1.34 5.16
CA VAL A 106 24.59 1.53 3.96
C VAL A 106 23.55 0.43 3.91
N ASN A 107 22.29 0.82 3.81
CA ASN A 107 21.16 -0.06 3.58
C ASN A 107 20.53 0.29 2.23
N VAL A 108 20.37 -0.69 1.37
CA VAL A 108 19.70 -0.53 0.08
C VAL A 108 18.56 -1.53 -0.01
N PHE A 109 17.41 -1.06 -0.46
CA PHE A 109 16.27 -1.88 -0.78
C PHE A 109 15.70 -1.50 -2.14
N GLY A 110 15.55 -2.48 -3.01
CA GLY A 110 14.87 -2.36 -4.29
C GLY A 110 13.76 -3.39 -4.42
N GLN A 111 12.61 -2.99 -4.92
CA GLN A 111 11.50 -3.89 -5.20
C GLN A 111 10.83 -3.54 -6.52
N MET A 112 10.60 -4.55 -7.34
CA MET A 112 9.74 -4.50 -8.51
C MET A 112 8.51 -5.37 -8.22
N TYR A 113 7.35 -4.77 -8.31
CA TYR A 113 6.04 -5.41 -8.13
C TYR A 113 5.23 -5.25 -9.41
N ARG A 114 4.57 -6.29 -9.82
CA ARG A 114 3.67 -6.29 -10.97
C ARG A 114 2.43 -7.09 -10.64
N GLU A 115 1.29 -6.44 -10.72
CA GLU A 115 -0.02 -7.08 -10.61
C GLU A 115 -0.73 -6.98 -11.96
N THR A 116 -1.32 -8.08 -12.39
CA THR A 116 -2.20 -8.15 -13.56
C THR A 116 -3.58 -8.54 -13.08
N THR A 117 -4.62 -7.91 -13.62
CA THR A 117 -6.03 -8.22 -13.32
C THR A 117 -6.86 -8.21 -14.60
N PRO A 118 -8.01 -8.88 -14.67
CA PRO A 118 -8.94 -8.73 -15.78
C PRO A 118 -9.32 -7.27 -16.05
N GLY A 119 -9.77 -6.97 -17.26
CA GLY A 119 -10.18 -5.61 -17.65
C GLY A 119 -11.42 -5.08 -16.93
N LYS A 120 -12.12 -5.93 -16.19
CA LYS A 120 -13.12 -5.52 -15.19
C LYS A 120 -12.53 -5.63 -13.79
N ALA A 121 -12.92 -4.72 -12.91
CA ALA A 121 -12.44 -4.72 -11.53
C ALA A 121 -12.86 -6.02 -10.80
N ILE A 122 -11.88 -6.75 -10.28
CA ILE A 122 -12.09 -8.07 -9.70
C ILE A 122 -12.97 -8.00 -8.46
N MET A 123 -12.54 -7.27 -7.45
CA MET A 123 -13.21 -7.23 -6.14
C MET A 123 -14.55 -6.49 -6.20
N GLY A 124 -14.65 -5.45 -7.02
CA GLY A 124 -15.87 -4.62 -7.12
C GLY A 124 -16.92 -5.16 -8.09
N SER A 125 -16.59 -6.11 -8.97
CA SER A 125 -17.52 -6.63 -9.96
C SER A 125 -17.50 -8.16 -10.08
N ILE A 126 -16.42 -8.78 -10.56
CA ILE A 126 -16.45 -10.21 -10.91
C ILE A 126 -16.76 -11.10 -9.71
N TYR A 127 -16.04 -10.97 -8.60
CA TYR A 127 -16.31 -11.80 -7.41
C TYR A 127 -17.66 -11.50 -6.77
N ARG A 128 -18.04 -10.22 -6.64
CA ARG A 128 -19.36 -9.87 -6.15
C ARG A 128 -20.46 -10.46 -7.04
N ASP A 129 -20.31 -10.31 -8.35
CA ASP A 129 -21.34 -10.69 -9.31
C ASP A 129 -21.48 -12.23 -9.39
N MET A 130 -20.43 -13.02 -9.15
CA MET A 130 -20.54 -14.48 -8.99
C MET A 130 -21.49 -14.92 -7.86
N TYR A 131 -21.69 -14.08 -6.83
CA TYR A 131 -22.60 -14.35 -5.72
C TYR A 131 -23.97 -13.68 -5.87
N THR A 132 -24.10 -12.70 -6.76
CA THR A 132 -25.32 -11.91 -6.88
C THR A 132 -26.08 -12.14 -8.18
N VAL A 133 -25.40 -12.60 -9.23
CA VAL A 133 -26.06 -12.97 -10.48
C VAL A 133 -26.69 -14.36 -10.34
N PRO A 134 -28.01 -14.50 -10.51
CA PRO A 134 -28.66 -15.81 -10.43
C PRO A 134 -28.13 -16.79 -11.47
N ASN A 135 -28.16 -18.08 -11.15
CA ASN A 135 -27.74 -19.15 -12.06
C ASN A 135 -28.55 -19.16 -13.38
N ASN A 136 -29.79 -18.69 -13.34
CA ASN A 136 -30.71 -18.64 -14.47
C ASN A 136 -30.75 -17.29 -15.18
N ALA A 137 -29.79 -16.40 -14.92
CA ALA A 137 -29.80 -15.06 -15.49
C ALA A 137 -29.63 -15.05 -17.01
N TYR A 138 -28.71 -15.83 -17.54
CA TYR A 138 -28.40 -16.00 -18.96
C TYR A 138 -27.50 -17.22 -19.20
N PRO A 139 -27.47 -17.81 -20.40
CA PRO A 139 -26.50 -18.85 -20.74
C PRO A 139 -25.11 -18.24 -20.90
N VAL A 140 -24.04 -19.00 -20.66
CA VAL A 140 -22.67 -18.54 -20.90
C VAL A 140 -22.48 -18.19 -22.37
N PHE A 141 -22.85 -19.12 -23.23
CA PHE A 141 -22.85 -18.95 -24.70
C PHE A 141 -24.24 -19.30 -25.24
N ASN A 142 -24.64 -18.61 -26.29
CA ASN A 142 -25.80 -18.92 -27.08
C ASN A 142 -25.49 -20.09 -28.07
N PRO A 143 -26.51 -20.71 -28.72
CA PRO A 143 -26.29 -21.80 -29.68
C PRO A 143 -25.33 -21.45 -30.82
N ASN A 144 -25.30 -20.19 -31.24
CA ASN A 144 -24.40 -19.69 -32.27
C ASN A 144 -22.99 -19.33 -31.79
N GLY A 145 -22.65 -19.59 -30.51
CA GLY A 145 -21.34 -19.32 -29.89
C GLY A 145 -21.14 -17.89 -29.42
N THR A 146 -22.12 -17.00 -29.57
CA THR A 146 -22.05 -15.66 -28.98
C THR A 146 -22.26 -15.69 -27.47
N LEU A 147 -21.72 -14.71 -26.72
CA LEU A 147 -21.94 -14.59 -25.27
C LEU A 147 -23.40 -14.26 -24.97
N GLY A 148 -23.98 -15.02 -24.04
CA GLY A 148 -25.36 -14.86 -23.61
C GLY A 148 -25.57 -13.58 -22.79
N ALA A 149 -26.76 -12.97 -22.95
CA ALA A 149 -27.19 -11.79 -22.21
C ALA A 149 -28.72 -11.74 -22.11
N THR A 150 -29.21 -10.84 -21.27
CA THR A 150 -30.62 -10.46 -21.21
C THR A 150 -30.74 -8.95 -21.08
N PRO A 151 -31.93 -8.35 -21.27
CA PRO A 151 -32.12 -6.90 -21.10
C PRO A 151 -31.69 -6.39 -19.72
N LEU A 152 -31.76 -7.24 -18.68
CA LEU A 152 -31.31 -6.90 -17.32
C LEU A 152 -29.77 -6.99 -17.16
N TYR A 153 -29.12 -7.87 -17.93
CA TYR A 153 -27.67 -8.17 -17.84
C TYR A 153 -26.96 -7.94 -19.19
N GLN A 154 -27.15 -6.76 -19.78
CA GLN A 154 -26.74 -6.47 -21.15
C GLN A 154 -25.25 -6.72 -21.43
N SER A 155 -24.36 -6.08 -20.69
CA SER A 155 -22.89 -6.20 -20.85
C SER A 155 -22.22 -6.97 -19.71
N ASN A 156 -22.99 -7.70 -18.91
CA ASN A 156 -22.53 -8.28 -17.64
C ASN A 156 -22.38 -9.81 -17.69
N ASN A 157 -22.12 -10.38 -18.88
CA ASN A 157 -21.73 -11.78 -18.96
C ASN A 157 -20.44 -12.01 -18.16
N LEU A 158 -20.50 -12.79 -17.08
CA LEU A 158 -19.41 -12.98 -16.13
C LEU A 158 -18.19 -13.67 -16.77
N TYR A 159 -18.43 -14.61 -17.65
CA TYR A 159 -17.34 -15.24 -18.41
C TYR A 159 -16.64 -14.23 -19.31
N GLY A 160 -17.40 -13.43 -20.05
CA GLY A 160 -16.86 -12.36 -20.85
C GLY A 160 -16.07 -11.33 -20.02
N GLN A 161 -16.55 -11.00 -18.83
CA GLN A 161 -15.83 -10.10 -17.91
C GLN A 161 -14.49 -10.70 -17.44
N ALA A 162 -14.47 -11.98 -17.11
CA ALA A 162 -13.26 -12.64 -16.61
C ALA A 162 -12.21 -12.88 -17.71
N VAL A 163 -12.67 -13.25 -18.93
CA VAL A 163 -11.79 -13.76 -19.99
C VAL A 163 -11.62 -12.78 -21.15
N MET A 164 -12.67 -12.06 -21.54
CA MET A 164 -12.67 -11.26 -22.78
C MET A 164 -12.54 -9.76 -22.58
N SER A 165 -12.59 -9.25 -21.34
CA SER A 165 -12.58 -7.81 -21.06
C SER A 165 -11.20 -7.13 -21.18
N GLY A 166 -10.16 -7.83 -21.64
CA GLY A 166 -8.78 -7.34 -21.61
C GLY A 166 -8.15 -7.46 -20.21
N TYR A 167 -7.23 -6.56 -19.89
CA TYR A 167 -6.54 -6.59 -18.60
C TYR A 167 -6.11 -5.21 -18.12
N TYR A 168 -5.87 -5.10 -16.80
CA TYR A 168 -5.10 -4.03 -16.19
C TYR A 168 -3.75 -4.54 -15.74
N LEU A 169 -2.77 -3.65 -15.78
CA LEU A 169 -1.41 -3.89 -15.29
C LEU A 169 -1.02 -2.79 -14.33
N TYR A 170 -0.58 -3.19 -13.12
CA TYR A 170 -0.17 -2.29 -12.04
C TYR A 170 1.31 -2.51 -11.68
N PRO A 171 2.24 -1.97 -12.49
CA PRO A 171 3.65 -1.97 -12.12
C PRO A 171 3.90 -0.99 -10.96
N LYS A 172 4.74 -1.42 -10.02
CA LYS A 172 5.24 -0.61 -8.93
C LYS A 172 6.72 -0.88 -8.74
N THR A 173 7.50 0.18 -8.59
CA THR A 173 8.93 0.09 -8.26
C THR A 173 9.19 0.92 -7.01
N ASP A 174 9.74 0.30 -5.97
CA ASP A 174 10.20 0.96 -4.77
C ASP A 174 11.74 0.88 -4.72
N PHE A 175 12.38 1.99 -4.38
CA PHE A 175 13.81 2.06 -4.14
C PHE A 175 14.09 2.90 -2.90
N ASN A 176 14.87 2.35 -1.98
CA ASN A 176 15.31 3.03 -0.76
C ASN A 176 16.83 2.85 -0.61
N ILE A 177 17.48 3.91 -0.19
CA ILE A 177 18.86 3.87 0.26
C ILE A 177 19.00 4.73 1.51
N ASP A 178 19.66 4.19 2.53
CA ASP A 178 20.05 4.89 3.75
C ASP A 178 21.56 4.77 3.90
N ALA A 179 22.22 5.89 4.07
CA ALA A 179 23.66 5.97 4.33
C ALA A 179 23.90 6.75 5.63
N THR A 180 24.58 6.12 6.59
CA THR A 180 24.87 6.71 7.91
C THR A 180 26.37 6.67 8.16
N LEU A 181 26.93 7.80 8.49
CA LEU A 181 28.29 7.96 9.00
C LEU A 181 28.23 8.30 10.48
N GLU A 182 28.93 7.55 11.32
CA GLU A 182 29.04 7.76 12.75
C GLU A 182 30.51 7.86 13.14
N HIS A 183 30.84 8.82 13.99
CA HIS A 183 32.19 9.01 14.53
C HIS A 183 32.15 9.20 16.04
N TYR A 184 32.95 8.43 16.77
CA TYR A 184 33.10 8.51 18.23
C TYR A 184 34.47 9.11 18.56
N PHE A 185 34.47 10.30 19.12
CA PHE A 185 35.70 11.03 19.45
C PHE A 185 36.46 10.39 20.62
N GLN A 186 37.76 10.56 20.62
CA GLN A 186 38.64 9.98 21.61
C GLN A 186 39.48 11.05 22.35
N GLY A 187 40.28 10.63 23.32
CA GLY A 187 41.15 11.52 24.09
C GLY A 187 40.38 12.53 24.93
N ALA A 188 40.66 13.79 24.79
CA ALA A 188 39.99 14.86 25.53
C ALA A 188 38.48 15.01 25.22
N LEU A 189 38.05 14.49 24.10
CA LEU A 189 36.66 14.53 23.63
C LEU A 189 35.95 13.17 23.81
N LYS A 190 36.50 12.29 24.65
CA LYS A 190 35.88 11.00 24.90
C LYS A 190 34.45 11.16 25.42
N GLY A 191 33.49 10.44 24.77
CA GLY A 191 32.07 10.54 25.04
C GLY A 191 31.32 11.38 24.03
N LEU A 192 32.01 12.28 23.28
CA LEU A 192 31.43 12.99 22.16
C LEU A 192 31.28 12.04 20.98
N TYR A 193 30.17 12.14 20.27
CA TYR A 193 29.94 11.47 18.98
C TYR A 193 29.21 12.40 18.02
N ALA A 194 29.41 12.18 16.73
CA ALA A 194 28.68 12.84 15.66
C ALA A 194 28.16 11.80 14.69
N SER A 195 26.98 12.03 14.14
CA SER A 195 26.41 11.20 13.09
C SER A 195 25.74 12.03 12.00
N ALA A 196 25.80 11.52 10.76
CA ALA A 196 25.06 12.06 9.64
C ALA A 196 24.39 10.90 8.91
N THR A 197 23.09 11.00 8.69
CA THR A 197 22.29 10.03 7.93
C THR A 197 21.65 10.73 6.74
N TYR A 198 21.82 10.17 5.55
CA TYR A 198 21.06 10.56 4.38
C TYR A 198 20.23 9.38 3.91
N SER A 199 18.93 9.63 3.68
CA SER A 199 18.01 8.65 3.14
C SER A 199 17.34 9.18 1.87
N TYR A 200 17.25 8.31 0.86
CA TYR A 200 16.48 8.56 -0.35
C TYR A 200 15.49 7.44 -0.56
N ASN A 201 14.22 7.81 -0.73
CA ASN A 201 13.13 6.89 -1.01
C ASN A 201 12.42 7.32 -2.28
N SER A 202 12.18 6.38 -3.17
CA SER A 202 11.43 6.59 -4.40
C SER A 202 10.42 5.46 -4.59
N SER A 203 9.17 5.81 -4.85
CA SER A 203 8.10 4.86 -5.16
C SER A 203 7.38 5.31 -6.42
N TYR A 204 7.55 4.55 -7.49
CA TYR A 204 6.80 4.73 -8.74
C TYR A 204 5.67 3.72 -8.82
N ARG A 205 4.49 4.17 -9.21
CA ARG A 205 3.30 3.34 -9.45
C ARG A 205 2.62 3.80 -10.73
N GLU A 206 2.14 2.85 -11.49
CA GLU A 206 1.40 3.09 -12.72
C GLU A 206 0.20 2.15 -12.80
N ALA A 207 -0.86 2.56 -13.51
CA ALA A 207 -1.96 1.69 -13.90
C ALA A 207 -2.16 1.79 -15.41
N LEU A 208 -1.80 0.74 -16.11
CA LEU A 208 -1.97 0.61 -17.54
C LEU A 208 -3.31 -0.06 -17.82
N ASN A 209 -4.18 0.65 -18.52
CA ASN A 209 -5.48 0.14 -18.95
C ASN A 209 -5.34 -0.51 -20.33
N ARG A 210 -5.62 -1.80 -20.41
CA ARG A 210 -5.71 -2.61 -21.62
C ARG A 210 -7.08 -3.30 -21.70
N SER A 211 -8.11 -2.69 -21.10
CA SER A 211 -9.47 -3.22 -21.13
C SER A 211 -10.10 -3.05 -22.53
N LYS A 212 -11.04 -3.90 -22.81
CA LYS A 212 -11.89 -3.83 -24.03
C LYS A 212 -13.32 -4.27 -23.70
N GLY A 213 -14.26 -3.79 -24.49
CA GLY A 213 -15.62 -4.32 -24.49
C GLY A 213 -15.71 -5.61 -25.30
N PHE A 214 -16.67 -6.43 -24.96
CA PHE A 214 -17.05 -7.63 -25.72
C PHE A 214 -18.53 -7.58 -26.08
N GLU A 215 -18.90 -8.22 -27.17
CA GLU A 215 -20.28 -8.28 -27.60
C GLU A 215 -21.06 -9.34 -26.82
N THR A 216 -22.34 -9.09 -26.63
CA THR A 216 -23.29 -10.00 -26.00
C THR A 216 -24.61 -9.98 -26.71
N TRP A 217 -25.31 -11.11 -26.69
CA TRP A 217 -26.55 -11.32 -27.44
C TRP A 217 -27.58 -11.98 -26.56
N SER A 218 -28.81 -11.53 -26.58
CA SER A 218 -29.95 -12.24 -26.04
C SER A 218 -30.41 -13.27 -27.04
N TYR A 219 -30.69 -14.47 -26.61
CA TYR A 219 -31.24 -15.56 -27.38
C TYR A 219 -32.65 -15.89 -26.91
N TRP A 220 -33.54 -16.08 -27.86
CA TRP A 220 -34.86 -16.58 -27.55
C TRP A 220 -35.31 -17.58 -28.65
N LYS A 221 -35.99 -18.63 -28.19
CA LYS A 221 -36.69 -19.61 -29.01
C LYS A 221 -37.81 -20.17 -28.16
N ASP A 222 -39.00 -20.40 -28.72
CA ASP A 222 -40.06 -21.06 -28.03
C ASP A 222 -39.61 -22.50 -27.66
N PRO A 223 -39.43 -22.83 -26.39
CA PRO A 223 -38.94 -24.15 -25.98
C PRO A 223 -39.97 -25.27 -26.19
N THR A 224 -41.24 -24.93 -26.45
CA THR A 224 -42.32 -25.89 -26.66
C THR A 224 -42.54 -26.21 -28.15
N ASP A 225 -42.02 -25.42 -29.06
CA ASP A 225 -42.09 -25.64 -30.52
C ASP A 225 -40.69 -25.97 -31.05
N PRO A 226 -40.43 -27.21 -31.46
CA PRO A 226 -39.15 -27.59 -32.09
C PRO A 226 -38.84 -26.83 -33.37
N ASN A 227 -39.86 -26.32 -34.08
CA ASN A 227 -39.73 -25.60 -35.33
C ASN A 227 -39.77 -24.08 -35.18
N ALA A 228 -39.84 -23.58 -33.92
CA ALA A 228 -39.79 -22.16 -33.67
C ALA A 228 -38.49 -21.52 -34.21
N MET A 229 -38.62 -20.32 -34.73
CA MET A 229 -37.46 -19.54 -35.20
C MET A 229 -36.59 -19.13 -34.03
N GLU A 230 -35.29 -19.17 -34.25
CA GLU A 230 -34.31 -18.66 -33.30
C GLU A 230 -34.13 -17.15 -33.51
N GLU A 231 -34.23 -16.41 -32.39
CA GLU A 231 -34.07 -14.96 -32.40
C GLU A 231 -32.82 -14.57 -31.60
N TYR A 232 -32.01 -13.68 -32.19
CA TYR A 232 -30.81 -13.14 -31.58
C TYR A 232 -30.88 -11.62 -31.58
N LEU A 233 -30.80 -11.00 -30.42
CA LEU A 233 -30.79 -9.56 -30.28
C LEU A 233 -29.48 -9.12 -29.64
N GLN A 234 -28.72 -8.26 -30.30
CA GLN A 234 -27.48 -7.72 -29.75
C GLN A 234 -27.77 -6.81 -28.56
N MET A 235 -27.17 -7.12 -27.40
CA MET A 235 -27.32 -6.38 -26.15
C MET A 235 -26.15 -5.42 -25.89
N ALA A 236 -24.94 -5.80 -26.27
CA ALA A 236 -23.76 -4.95 -26.19
C ALA A 236 -22.84 -5.20 -27.38
N SER A 237 -22.14 -4.15 -27.82
CA SER A 237 -21.16 -4.21 -28.90
C SER A 237 -19.74 -4.35 -28.34
N ALA A 238 -18.88 -5.02 -29.09
CA ALA A 238 -17.45 -5.05 -28.81
C ALA A 238 -16.82 -3.65 -28.96
N SER A 239 -15.78 -3.38 -28.19
CA SER A 239 -14.95 -2.19 -28.39
C SER A 239 -13.48 -2.58 -28.53
N SER A 240 -12.71 -1.72 -29.21
CA SER A 240 -11.26 -1.89 -29.31
C SER A 240 -10.60 -1.87 -27.94
N GLN A 241 -9.46 -2.52 -27.83
CA GLN A 241 -8.67 -2.53 -26.61
C GLN A 241 -8.12 -1.12 -26.33
N SER A 242 -8.31 -0.66 -25.11
CA SER A 242 -7.69 0.58 -24.61
C SER A 242 -6.17 0.44 -24.56
N ASN A 243 -5.47 1.53 -24.86
CA ASN A 243 -4.02 1.66 -24.71
C ASN A 243 -3.69 2.88 -23.85
N ALA A 244 -4.45 3.12 -22.82
CA ALA A 244 -4.32 4.27 -21.94
C ALA A 244 -3.52 3.96 -20.66
N THR A 245 -2.86 4.97 -20.13
CA THR A 245 -2.38 5.00 -18.76
C THR A 245 -3.47 5.65 -17.90
N SER A 246 -4.05 4.90 -16.96
CA SER A 246 -5.11 5.43 -16.08
C SER A 246 -4.55 6.40 -15.07
N TYR A 247 -3.38 6.10 -14.52
CA TYR A 247 -2.60 7.02 -13.68
C TYR A 247 -1.12 6.60 -13.65
N ASN A 248 -0.27 7.56 -13.37
CA ASN A 248 1.11 7.34 -12.95
C ASN A 248 1.43 8.22 -11.74
N ARG A 249 2.21 7.72 -10.82
CA ARG A 249 2.58 8.42 -9.59
C ARG A 249 4.03 8.12 -9.25
N LEU A 250 4.81 9.18 -9.08
CA LEU A 250 6.16 9.11 -8.57
C LEU A 250 6.23 9.87 -7.25
N ASN A 251 6.47 9.19 -6.16
CA ASN A 251 6.74 9.81 -4.86
C ASN A 251 8.23 9.72 -4.58
N ARG A 252 8.83 10.81 -4.12
CA ARG A 252 10.22 10.86 -3.70
C ARG A 252 10.30 11.49 -2.32
N MET A 253 11.15 10.95 -1.48
CA MET A 253 11.46 11.50 -0.18
C MET A 253 12.97 11.53 -0.01
N GLN A 254 13.50 12.67 0.40
CA GLN A 254 14.87 12.84 0.83
C GLN A 254 14.85 13.21 2.32
N TYR A 255 15.71 12.58 3.08
CA TYR A 255 15.86 12.85 4.49
C TYR A 255 17.36 13.02 4.79
N LEU A 256 17.68 14.08 5.50
CA LEU A 256 19.01 14.32 6.04
C LEU A 256 18.87 14.52 7.55
N GLU A 257 19.61 13.75 8.35
CA GLU A 257 19.77 13.98 9.79
C GLU A 257 21.24 14.17 10.11
N MET A 258 21.53 15.17 10.90
CA MET A 258 22.83 15.38 11.52
C MET A 258 22.64 15.47 13.02
N ALA A 259 23.46 14.76 13.77
CA ALA A 259 23.38 14.79 15.20
C ALA A 259 24.78 14.84 15.83
N VAL A 260 24.82 15.50 16.98
CA VAL A 260 25.98 15.50 17.89
C VAL A 260 25.48 15.14 19.27
N GLY A 261 26.12 14.21 19.91
CA GLY A 261 25.77 13.78 21.27
C GLY A 261 26.99 13.68 22.14
N TYR A 262 26.79 13.79 23.45
CA TYR A 262 27.82 13.65 24.46
C TYR A 262 27.32 12.78 25.60
N ASP A 263 28.02 11.66 25.79
CA ASP A 263 27.73 10.68 26.80
C ASP A 263 28.89 10.68 27.84
N PHE A 264 28.59 10.97 29.08
CA PHE A 264 29.62 10.97 30.12
C PHE A 264 29.08 10.42 31.43
N ASN A 265 29.99 9.87 32.21
CA ASN A 265 29.70 9.26 33.51
C ASN A 265 30.58 9.88 34.58
N VAL A 266 29.96 10.25 35.73
CA VAL A 266 30.65 10.72 36.90
C VAL A 266 30.20 9.87 38.06
N LYS A 267 31.05 8.92 38.52
CA LYS A 267 30.71 7.91 39.52
C LYS A 267 29.44 7.12 39.11
N LYS A 268 28.35 7.29 39.84
CA LYS A 268 27.05 6.64 39.63
C LYS A 268 26.09 7.47 38.73
N ASN A 269 26.51 8.65 38.32
CA ASN A 269 25.71 9.55 37.49
C ASN A 269 26.08 9.32 36.04
N ASN A 270 25.08 9.00 35.19
CA ASN A 270 25.22 8.85 33.76
C ASN A 270 24.42 9.94 33.07
N PHE A 271 25.04 10.64 32.15
CA PHE A 271 24.44 11.69 31.34
C PHE A 271 24.56 11.34 29.88
N ARG A 272 23.49 11.48 29.14
CA ARG A 272 23.46 11.35 27.70
C ARG A 272 22.73 12.55 27.10
N THR A 273 23.38 13.24 26.22
CA THR A 273 22.80 14.41 25.54
C THR A 273 22.89 14.26 24.06
N LYS A 274 21.91 14.76 23.33
CA LYS A 274 21.91 14.76 21.87
C LYS A 274 21.23 16.02 21.37
N ILE A 275 21.88 16.68 20.41
CA ILE A 275 21.29 17.70 19.56
C ILE A 275 21.18 17.09 18.17
N LEU A 276 20.08 17.32 17.50
CA LEU A 276 19.86 16.87 16.14
C LEU A 276 19.26 17.98 15.28
N TYR A 277 19.62 17.97 14.02
CA TYR A 277 18.92 18.64 12.93
C TYR A 277 18.45 17.63 11.94
N ALA A 278 17.19 17.73 11.49
CA ALA A 278 16.65 16.87 10.44
C ALA A 278 15.93 17.71 9.38
N TYR A 279 16.15 17.35 8.14
CA TYR A 279 15.48 17.89 6.96
C TYR A 279 14.77 16.79 6.20
N ASN A 280 13.51 17.00 5.88
CA ASN A 280 12.71 16.09 5.06
C ASN A 280 12.10 16.86 3.89
N ASP A 281 12.31 16.35 2.67
CA ASP A 281 11.71 16.85 1.42
C ASP A 281 10.92 15.70 0.79
N PHE A 282 9.61 15.84 0.72
CA PHE A 282 8.72 14.88 0.10
C PHE A 282 8.02 15.50 -1.11
N THR A 283 8.18 14.87 -2.27
CA THR A 283 7.52 15.27 -3.52
C THR A 283 6.63 14.15 -4.02
N ALA A 284 5.35 14.45 -4.26
CA ALA A 284 4.41 13.57 -4.94
C ALA A 284 4.18 14.05 -6.38
N SER A 285 4.17 13.15 -7.35
CA SER A 285 4.06 13.48 -8.78
C SER A 285 2.77 14.23 -9.18
N VAL A 286 1.72 14.07 -8.40
CA VAL A 286 0.46 14.83 -8.60
C VAL A 286 0.50 16.25 -8.03
N LYS A 287 1.62 16.62 -7.37
CA LYS A 287 1.81 17.90 -6.70
C LYS A 287 3.24 18.38 -6.98
N ASN A 288 3.36 19.45 -7.73
CA ASN A 288 4.64 19.99 -8.14
C ASN A 288 5.42 20.67 -7.01
N ILE A 289 4.80 20.86 -5.83
CA ILE A 289 5.40 21.54 -4.70
C ILE A 289 5.74 20.51 -3.62
N PRO A 290 7.02 20.41 -3.23
CA PRO A 290 7.46 19.51 -2.20
C PRO A 290 6.97 19.94 -0.82
N LEU A 291 6.62 18.95 0.00
CA LEU A 291 6.42 19.13 1.43
C LEU A 291 7.78 19.09 2.12
N ARG A 292 8.18 20.20 2.71
CA ARG A 292 9.46 20.36 3.41
C ARG A 292 9.25 20.52 4.91
N LYS A 293 9.99 19.74 5.67
CA LYS A 293 10.01 19.82 7.14
C LYS A 293 11.44 19.97 7.60
N ASN A 294 11.69 20.98 8.43
CA ASN A 294 12.95 21.14 9.16
C ASN A 294 12.65 20.88 10.64
N SER A 295 13.53 20.16 11.30
CA SER A 295 13.40 19.89 12.73
C SER A 295 14.74 20.11 13.43
N VAL A 296 14.68 20.74 14.59
CA VAL A 296 15.83 20.85 15.51
C VAL A 296 15.37 20.22 16.82
N GLY A 297 16.16 19.34 17.38
CA GLY A 297 15.83 18.65 18.62
C GLY A 297 17.00 18.66 19.59
N PHE A 298 16.68 18.77 20.87
CA PHE A 298 17.60 18.53 21.96
C PHE A 298 16.99 17.51 22.90
N ARG A 299 17.81 16.55 23.37
CA ARG A 299 17.44 15.54 24.38
C ARG A 299 18.55 15.42 25.40
N ALA A 300 18.17 15.37 26.64
CA ALA A 300 19.05 15.08 27.75
C ALA A 300 18.44 13.98 28.61
N GLU A 301 19.22 12.95 28.89
CA GLU A 301 18.88 11.84 29.77
C GLU A 301 19.87 11.81 30.92
N TYR A 302 19.35 11.55 32.09
CA TYR A 302 20.12 11.38 33.29
C TYR A 302 19.68 10.10 34.00
N ASP A 303 20.63 9.34 34.48
CA ASP A 303 20.35 8.28 35.43
C ASP A 303 21.37 8.27 36.58
N TYR A 304 20.87 8.01 37.77
CA TYR A 304 21.68 7.77 38.97
C TYR A 304 21.64 6.26 39.29
N ASP A 305 22.78 5.58 39.09
CA ASP A 305 22.95 4.15 39.38
C ASP A 305 21.90 3.26 38.70
N LYS A 306 21.37 3.72 37.57
CA LYS A 306 20.19 3.14 36.89
C LYS A 306 18.95 3.00 37.79
N ARG A 307 18.91 3.72 38.93
CA ARG A 307 17.86 3.69 39.93
C ARG A 307 16.85 4.79 39.70
N TYR A 308 17.30 6.01 39.60
CA TYR A 308 16.51 7.20 39.29
C TYR A 308 16.83 7.65 37.88
N LEU A 309 15.82 7.92 37.12
CA LEU A 309 15.91 8.28 35.69
C LEU A 309 15.17 9.59 35.45
N ALA A 310 15.77 10.50 34.73
CA ALA A 310 15.12 11.72 34.28
C ALA A 310 15.41 11.94 32.80
N GLU A 311 14.46 12.47 32.07
CA GLU A 311 14.57 12.82 30.67
C GLU A 311 13.95 14.18 30.42
N PHE A 312 14.62 14.98 29.61
CA PHE A 312 14.10 16.21 29.03
C PHE A 312 14.33 16.19 27.53
N ALA A 313 13.31 16.53 26.75
CA ALA A 313 13.48 16.75 25.32
C ALA A 313 12.66 17.97 24.87
N ILE A 314 13.20 18.67 23.88
CA ILE A 314 12.49 19.77 23.20
C ILE A 314 12.75 19.63 21.70
N ALA A 315 11.71 19.75 20.89
CA ALA A 315 11.80 19.75 19.45
C ALA A 315 11.14 21.01 18.89
N GLY A 316 11.82 21.66 17.95
CA GLY A 316 11.23 22.66 17.07
C GLY A 316 11.04 22.07 15.70
N MET A 317 9.87 22.26 15.08
CA MET A 317 9.57 21.79 13.73
C MET A 317 9.03 22.94 12.88
N ASN A 318 9.59 23.09 11.69
CA ASN A 318 9.14 24.05 10.68
C ASN A 318 8.54 23.32 9.50
N LEU A 319 7.45 23.86 8.98
CA LEU A 319 6.69 23.31 7.86
C LEU A 319 6.47 24.39 6.80
N ASN A 320 6.82 24.12 5.55
CA ASN A 320 6.60 25.05 4.45
C ASN A 320 5.13 25.20 4.02
N THR A 321 4.23 24.36 4.53
CA THR A 321 2.79 24.43 4.24
C THR A 321 2.03 25.35 5.17
N LEU A 322 2.68 25.89 6.21
CA LEU A 322 2.10 26.84 7.12
C LEU A 322 2.42 28.28 6.70
N LYS A 323 1.57 29.22 7.12
CA LYS A 323 1.74 30.65 6.83
C LYS A 323 3.11 31.15 7.29
N PRO A 324 3.80 32.01 6.50
CA PRO A 324 5.01 32.68 6.94
C PRO A 324 4.78 33.40 8.29
N GLY A 325 5.66 33.15 9.25
CA GLY A 325 5.54 33.62 10.65
C GLY A 325 4.96 32.58 11.61
N ASP A 326 4.11 31.69 11.16
CA ASP A 326 3.49 30.63 11.98
C ASP A 326 4.03 29.22 11.66
N GLN A 327 5.15 29.13 10.96
CA GLN A 327 5.68 27.87 10.44
C GLN A 327 6.34 26.98 11.49
N TRP A 328 6.70 27.54 12.66
CA TRP A 328 7.40 26.84 13.70
C TRP A 328 6.48 26.39 14.83
N GLY A 329 6.53 25.10 15.18
CA GLY A 329 5.94 24.54 16.39
C GLY A 329 7.07 24.11 17.35
N ILE A 330 6.84 24.28 18.67
CA ILE A 330 7.78 23.87 19.73
C ILE A 330 7.10 22.83 20.61
N PHE A 331 7.78 21.72 20.84
CA PHE A 331 7.24 20.52 21.47
C PHE A 331 8.16 20.04 22.61
N PRO A 332 8.00 20.57 23.84
CA PRO A 332 8.75 20.12 25.01
C PRO A 332 8.16 18.84 25.60
N SER A 333 9.02 18.02 26.18
CA SER A 333 8.63 16.85 26.96
C SER A 333 9.57 16.60 28.10
N VAL A 334 9.04 16.05 29.22
CA VAL A 334 9.79 15.66 30.40
C VAL A 334 9.33 14.26 30.84
N GLY A 335 10.26 13.49 31.38
CA GLY A 335 9.98 12.16 31.92
C GLY A 335 10.80 11.89 33.18
N ALA A 336 10.25 11.10 34.10
CA ALA A 336 10.94 10.59 35.24
C ALA A 336 10.66 9.09 35.43
N GLY A 337 11.62 8.37 35.94
CA GLY A 337 11.50 6.94 36.22
C GLY A 337 12.23 6.53 37.51
N TRP A 338 11.68 5.55 38.19
CA TRP A 338 12.25 4.98 39.37
C TRP A 338 12.24 3.46 39.29
N ASN A 339 13.41 2.86 39.27
CA ASN A 339 13.61 1.42 39.29
C ASN A 339 13.59 0.95 40.76
N MET A 340 12.42 0.71 41.32
CA MET A 340 12.19 0.34 42.72
C MET A 340 12.91 -0.96 43.12
N HIS A 341 13.01 -1.90 42.18
CA HIS A 341 13.71 -3.17 42.39
C HIS A 341 15.23 -3.02 42.68
N LYS A 342 15.77 -1.81 42.49
CA LYS A 342 17.18 -1.50 42.81
C LYS A 342 17.37 -0.84 44.17
N GLU A 343 16.28 -0.63 44.91
CA GLU A 343 16.36 -0.11 46.25
C GLU A 343 16.75 -1.22 47.25
N SER A 344 17.53 -0.88 48.23
CA SER A 344 18.01 -1.84 49.26
C SER A 344 16.89 -2.45 50.10
N TRP A 345 15.74 -1.80 50.16
CA TRP A 345 14.56 -2.26 50.89
C TRP A 345 13.61 -3.14 50.04
N PHE A 346 13.85 -3.24 48.72
CA PHE A 346 13.00 -4.01 47.81
C PHE A 346 13.50 -5.46 47.77
N ASP A 347 12.93 -6.29 48.60
CA ASP A 347 13.19 -7.73 48.65
C ASP A 347 11.88 -8.51 48.50
N VAL A 348 11.44 -8.66 47.24
CA VAL A 348 10.18 -9.35 46.88
C VAL A 348 10.51 -10.50 45.97
N ALA A 349 10.59 -11.71 46.51
CA ALA A 349 11.09 -12.91 45.84
C ALA A 349 10.37 -13.28 44.51
N VAL A 350 9.16 -12.77 44.28
CA VAL A 350 8.36 -13.06 43.05
C VAL A 350 8.41 -11.94 42.03
N ILE A 351 9.14 -10.86 42.28
CA ILE A 351 9.21 -9.67 41.36
C ILE A 351 10.67 -9.39 41.03
N ASP A 352 11.12 -9.80 39.85
CA ASP A 352 12.47 -9.54 39.34
C ASP A 352 12.72 -8.08 38.97
N ALA A 353 11.71 -7.37 38.52
CA ALA A 353 11.84 -5.98 38.10
C ALA A 353 10.54 -5.18 38.37
N MET A 354 10.70 -4.03 39.02
CA MET A 354 9.61 -3.08 39.24
C MET A 354 10.09 -1.67 38.94
N LYS A 355 9.38 -1.00 38.03
CA LYS A 355 9.68 0.37 37.58
C LYS A 355 8.43 1.23 37.63
N LEU A 356 8.50 2.37 38.29
CA LEU A 356 7.52 3.44 38.20
C LEU A 356 8.03 4.50 37.22
N ARG A 357 7.15 5.02 36.36
CA ARG A 357 7.46 6.09 35.39
C ARG A 357 6.30 7.05 35.21
N ALA A 358 6.63 8.32 34.99
CA ALA A 358 5.70 9.36 34.64
C ALA A 358 6.32 10.23 33.54
N SER A 359 5.51 10.72 32.60
CA SER A 359 5.96 11.63 31.56
C SER A 359 4.86 12.59 31.17
N PHE A 360 5.27 13.79 30.76
CA PHE A 360 4.40 14.80 30.19
C PHE A 360 5.06 15.38 28.93
N GLY A 361 4.28 15.67 27.89
CA GLY A 361 4.80 16.27 26.68
C GLY A 361 3.71 16.93 25.84
N ILE A 362 4.12 17.89 25.05
CA ILE A 362 3.29 18.58 24.06
C ILE A 362 3.67 18.04 22.68
N ASN A 363 2.68 17.58 21.93
CA ASN A 363 2.83 17.10 20.56
C ASN A 363 2.06 18.01 19.60
N GLY A 364 2.61 18.20 18.40
CA GLY A 364 1.92 18.89 17.31
C GLY A 364 1.58 17.92 16.17
N ASN A 365 0.48 18.21 15.50
CA ASN A 365 0.10 17.53 14.27
C ASN A 365 -0.20 18.59 13.21
N ASP A 366 0.52 18.52 12.08
CA ASP A 366 0.37 19.42 10.94
C ASP A 366 -0.83 19.10 10.03
N GLY A 367 -1.56 18.03 10.33
CA GLY A 367 -2.68 17.56 9.52
C GLY A 367 -2.30 16.96 8.17
N THR A 368 -1.03 17.04 7.75
CA THR A 368 -0.60 16.58 6.43
C THR A 368 -0.77 15.08 6.23
N GLY A 369 -0.80 14.28 7.29
CA GLY A 369 -1.09 12.85 7.21
C GLY A 369 -2.46 12.50 6.63
N ALA A 370 -3.44 13.38 6.72
CA ALA A 370 -4.77 13.22 6.12
C ALA A 370 -4.73 13.42 4.59
N TYR A 371 -3.86 14.29 4.08
CA TYR A 371 -3.75 14.60 2.66
C TYR A 371 -3.16 13.46 1.82
N TYR A 372 -2.34 12.61 2.42
CA TYR A 372 -1.73 11.47 1.73
C TYR A 372 -2.65 10.26 1.63
N ARG A 373 -3.74 10.23 2.40
CA ARG A 373 -4.69 9.11 2.42
C ARG A 373 -5.81 9.24 1.40
N SER A 374 -6.09 10.44 0.91
CA SER A 374 -7.15 10.66 -0.08
C SER A 374 -6.60 10.63 -1.50
N SER A 375 -7.04 9.66 -2.30
CA SER A 375 -6.77 9.62 -3.74
C SER A 375 -7.48 10.75 -4.51
N SER A 376 -8.44 11.43 -3.88
CA SER A 376 -9.24 12.53 -4.43
C SER A 376 -8.82 13.91 -3.91
N ALA A 377 -7.77 14.00 -3.05
CA ALA A 377 -7.28 15.29 -2.60
C ALA A 377 -6.81 16.14 -3.77
N THR A 378 -7.45 17.25 -3.99
CA THR A 378 -7.08 18.22 -5.03
C THR A 378 -5.86 19.04 -4.62
N LEU A 379 -5.23 19.72 -5.55
CA LEU A 379 -4.14 20.66 -5.24
C LEU A 379 -4.61 21.74 -4.24
N SER A 380 -5.89 22.13 -4.30
CA SER A 380 -6.53 23.06 -3.38
C SER A 380 -6.50 22.58 -1.93
N ASP A 381 -6.71 21.28 -1.69
CA ASP A 381 -6.73 20.72 -0.34
C ASP A 381 -5.34 20.72 0.29
N TYR A 382 -4.31 20.53 -0.54
CA TYR A 382 -2.90 20.53 -0.10
C TYR A 382 -2.42 21.89 0.39
N TYR A 383 -2.82 22.96 -0.32
CA TYR A 383 -2.48 24.34 0.02
C TYR A 383 -3.54 25.04 0.87
N TYR A 384 -4.63 24.35 1.20
CA TYR A 384 -5.76 24.97 1.86
C TYR A 384 -5.37 25.72 3.14
N THR A 385 -4.45 25.16 3.92
CA THR A 385 -3.96 25.77 5.15
C THR A 385 -3.15 27.04 4.87
N TYR A 386 -2.32 27.01 3.84
CA TYR A 386 -1.48 28.13 3.43
C TYR A 386 -2.25 29.20 2.65
N LEU A 387 -3.05 28.78 1.69
CA LEU A 387 -3.79 29.66 0.77
C LEU A 387 -5.03 30.31 1.39
N LYS A 388 -5.52 29.79 2.47
CA LYS A 388 -6.58 30.41 3.24
C LYS A 388 -6.24 31.86 3.66
N TYR A 389 -4.97 32.21 3.64
CA TYR A 389 -4.45 33.53 4.01
C TYR A 389 -4.11 34.44 2.82
N TYR A 390 -4.16 33.95 1.59
CA TYR A 390 -3.89 34.73 0.37
C TYR A 390 -5.15 34.94 -0.48
N LYS A 391 -6.22 35.35 0.16
CA LYS A 391 -7.44 35.74 -0.56
C LYS A 391 -7.37 37.25 -0.86
N THR A 392 -7.26 37.60 -2.14
CA THR A 392 -7.46 38.99 -2.62
C THR A 392 -8.75 39.06 -3.43
N GLY A 393 -9.75 39.68 -2.87
CA GLY A 393 -11.11 39.74 -3.48
C GLY A 393 -11.79 38.37 -3.48
N ASP A 394 -12.51 38.05 -4.55
CA ASP A 394 -13.19 36.76 -4.71
C ASP A 394 -12.31 35.70 -5.39
N ASN A 395 -11.09 36.07 -5.75
CA ASN A 395 -10.12 35.16 -6.38
C ASN A 395 -9.11 34.65 -5.38
N ILE A 396 -8.86 33.33 -5.42
CA ILE A 396 -7.75 32.68 -4.71
C ILE A 396 -6.58 32.63 -5.68
N TYR A 397 -5.52 33.37 -5.40
CA TYR A 397 -4.30 33.33 -6.18
C TYR A 397 -3.35 32.26 -5.58
N TRP A 398 -2.93 31.39 -6.46
CA TRP A 398 -1.95 30.34 -6.19
C TRP A 398 -0.56 30.92 -6.42
N GLY A 399 0.13 31.30 -5.37
CA GLY A 399 1.51 31.74 -5.44
C GLY A 399 2.51 30.62 -5.30
#